data_c8a848b8ef8fe7084706419f0af430f4
#
_entry.id   c8a848b8ef8fe7084706419f0af430f4
#
_cell.length_a   1.000
_cell.length_b   1.000
_cell.length_c   1.000
_cell.angle_alpha   90.00
_cell.angle_beta   90.00
_cell.angle_gamma   90.00
#
_symmetry.space_group_name_H-M   'P 1'
#
loop_
_entity.id
_entity.type
_entity.pdbx_description
1 polymer ?
#
loop_
_entity_poly.entity_id
_entity_poly.type
_entity_poly.pdbx_seq_one_letter_code
_entity_poly.pdbx_strand_id
1 'polypeptide(L)' 'MPIVRMKEIRDMTSEQRQQKLEELRTELSKMRTLINAGGSVENPGRVRALRKSIAQLKTVMNEEALKP' A
#
# COMPACT_ATOMS: atom_id res chain seq x y z
N MET A 1 3.72 -2.16 -12.34
CA MET A 1 4.81 -2.26 -11.35
C MET A 1 4.31 -1.99 -9.95
N PRO A 2 4.74 -2.77 -8.97
CA PRO A 2 4.40 -2.45 -7.59
C PRO A 2 5.11 -1.16 -7.15
N ILE A 3 4.44 -0.37 -6.33
CA ILE A 3 5.00 0.88 -5.81
C ILE A 3 6.14 0.59 -4.84
N VAL A 4 6.03 -0.52 -4.09
CA VAL A 4 7.05 -0.98 -3.15
C VAL A 4 7.31 -2.46 -3.43
N ARG A 5 8.56 -2.84 -3.53
CA ARG A 5 8.94 -4.24 -3.76
C ARG A 5 9.00 -5.01 -2.44
N MET A 6 8.72 -6.31 -2.51
CA MET A 6 8.78 -7.17 -1.32
C MET A 6 10.12 -7.10 -0.60
N LYS A 7 11.21 -7.05 -1.34
CA LYS A 7 12.55 -6.94 -0.76
C LYS A 7 12.68 -5.66 0.07
N GLU A 8 12.20 -4.53 -0.46
CA GLU A 8 12.24 -3.24 0.23
C GLU A 8 11.41 -3.30 1.52
N ILE A 9 10.23 -3.93 1.44
CA ILE A 9 9.34 -4.08 2.59
C ILE A 9 10.03 -4.89 3.69
N ARG A 10 10.70 -5.97 3.32
CA ARG A 10 11.39 -6.82 4.28
C ARG A 10 12.58 -6.15 4.93
N ASP A 11 13.22 -5.22 4.23
CA ASP A 11 14.34 -4.44 4.75
C ASP A 11 13.90 -3.29 5.67
N MET A 12 12.62 -2.94 5.66
CA MET A 12 12.09 -1.88 6.51
C MET A 12 11.93 -2.31 7.96
N THR A 13 12.03 -1.34 8.88
CA THR A 13 11.66 -1.57 10.28
C THR A 13 10.14 -1.61 10.40
N SER A 14 9.64 -2.09 11.55
CA SER A 14 8.19 -2.11 11.81
C SER A 14 7.57 -0.71 11.71
N GLU A 15 8.26 0.29 12.24
CA GLU A 15 7.79 1.68 12.19
C GLU A 15 7.72 2.19 10.75
N GLN A 16 8.74 1.90 9.95
CA GLN A 16 8.78 2.31 8.55
C GLN A 16 7.64 1.67 7.76
N ARG A 17 7.38 0.39 8.01
CA ARG A 17 6.27 -0.32 7.36
C ARG A 17 4.93 0.30 7.72
N GLN A 18 4.73 0.64 8.98
CA GLN A 18 3.50 1.25 9.45
C GLN A 18 3.28 2.61 8.78
N GLN A 19 4.31 3.45 8.74
CA GLN A 19 4.24 4.75 8.08
C GLN A 19 3.94 4.61 6.59
N LYS A 20 4.61 3.67 5.93
CA LYS A 20 4.40 3.43 4.49
C LYS A 20 2.97 2.96 4.22
N LEU A 21 2.46 2.08 5.07
CA LEU A 21 1.09 1.58 4.96
C LEU A 21 0.08 2.73 5.07
N GLU A 22 0.27 3.63 6.02
CA GLU A 22 -0.61 4.77 6.20
C GLU A 22 -0.56 5.72 5.01
N GLU A 23 0.64 5.99 4.48
CA GLU A 23 0.80 6.81 3.29
C GLU A 23 0.05 6.23 2.10
N LEU A 24 0.21 4.94 1.85
CA LEU A 24 -0.44 4.27 0.73
C LEU A 24 -1.95 4.22 0.90
N ARG A 25 -2.43 3.99 2.12
CA ARG A 25 -3.86 4.01 2.41
C ARG A 25 -4.47 5.39 2.19
N THR A 26 -3.76 6.44 2.61
CA THR A 26 -4.21 7.81 2.41
C THR A 26 -4.33 8.12 0.92
N GLU A 27 -3.33 7.76 0.14
CA GLU A 27 -3.35 7.96 -1.30
C GLU A 27 -4.51 7.21 -1.96
N LEU A 28 -4.73 5.96 -1.57
CA LEU A 28 -5.83 5.16 -2.10
C LEU A 28 -7.18 5.75 -1.71
N SER A 29 -7.31 6.24 -0.48
CA SER A 29 -8.54 6.87 -0.01
C SER A 29 -8.86 8.12 -0.83
N LYS A 30 -7.87 8.93 -1.13
CA LYS A 30 -8.06 10.12 -1.97
C LYS A 30 -8.54 9.74 -3.37
N MET A 31 -7.97 8.70 -3.96
CA MET A 31 -8.39 8.22 -5.27
C MET A 31 -9.81 7.70 -5.27
N ARG A 32 -10.20 6.96 -4.23
CA ARG A 32 -11.57 6.46 -4.08
C ARG A 32 -12.57 7.60 -3.93
N THR A 33 -12.20 8.63 -3.20
CA THR A 33 -13.05 9.81 -3.03
C THR A 33 -13.30 10.50 -4.38
N LEU A 34 -12.26 10.63 -5.19
CA LEU A 34 -12.39 11.22 -6.53
C LEU A 34 -13.33 10.39 -7.42
N ILE A 35 -13.19 9.06 -7.38
CA ILE A 35 -14.05 8.15 -8.15
C ILE A 35 -15.51 8.29 -7.69
N ASN A 36 -15.73 8.30 -6.38
CA ASN A 36 -17.09 8.41 -5.81
C ASN A 36 -17.75 9.75 -6.12
N ALA A 37 -16.94 10.80 -6.30
CA ALA A 37 -17.45 12.13 -6.66
C ALA A 37 -17.72 12.28 -8.16
N GLY A 38 -17.62 11.18 -8.93
CA GLY A 38 -17.86 11.19 -10.36
C GLY A 38 -16.64 11.54 -11.20
N GLY A 39 -15.48 11.70 -10.57
CA GLY A 39 -14.24 11.94 -11.28
C GLY A 39 -13.66 10.65 -11.85
N SER A 40 -12.85 10.78 -12.90
CA SER A 40 -12.12 9.65 -13.45
C SER A 40 -10.71 9.62 -12.90
N VAL A 41 -10.18 8.42 -12.70
CA VAL A 41 -8.79 8.24 -12.30
C VAL A 41 -7.92 8.29 -13.55
N GLU A 42 -6.96 9.21 -13.57
CA GLU A 42 -6.07 9.36 -14.72
C GLU A 42 -5.21 8.12 -14.94
N ASN A 43 -4.90 7.41 -13.86
CA ASN A 43 -4.03 6.22 -13.93
C ASN A 43 -4.62 5.07 -13.12
N PRO A 44 -5.51 4.26 -13.72
CA PRO A 44 -6.08 3.11 -13.01
C PRO A 44 -5.04 2.06 -12.61
N GLY A 45 -3.91 1.99 -13.32
CA GLY A 45 -2.81 1.10 -12.96
C GLY A 45 -2.20 1.47 -11.62
N ARG A 46 -2.17 2.76 -11.27
CA ARG A 46 -1.65 3.19 -9.98
C ARG A 46 -2.56 2.72 -8.82
N VAL A 47 -3.88 2.75 -9.02
CA VAL A 47 -4.82 2.25 -8.01
C VAL A 47 -4.55 0.77 -7.73
N ARG A 48 -4.37 -0.02 -8.79
CA ARG A 48 -4.06 -1.45 -8.66
C ARG A 48 -2.72 -1.65 -7.95
N ALA A 49 -1.71 -0.85 -8.33
CA ALA A 49 -0.38 -0.95 -7.72
C ALA A 49 -0.42 -0.58 -6.23
N LEU A 50 -1.20 0.45 -5.86
CA LEU A 50 -1.39 0.83 -4.47
C LEU A 50 -2.01 -0.31 -3.66
N ARG A 51 -3.08 -0.91 -4.18
CA ARG A 51 -3.76 -2.01 -3.51
C ARG A 51 -2.82 -3.20 -3.33
N LYS A 52 -2.04 -3.53 -4.35
CA LYS A 52 -1.08 -4.62 -4.29
C LYS A 52 0.01 -4.36 -3.26
N SER A 53 0.55 -3.14 -3.24
CA SER A 53 1.59 -2.76 -2.28
C SER A 53 1.08 -2.80 -0.84
N ILE A 54 -0.15 -2.34 -0.61
CA ILE A 54 -0.78 -2.42 0.71
C ILE A 54 -0.91 -3.88 1.15
N ALA A 55 -1.37 -4.75 0.25
CA ALA A 55 -1.51 -6.17 0.54
C ALA A 55 -0.15 -6.80 0.88
N GLN A 56 0.90 -6.46 0.15
CA GLN A 56 2.25 -6.95 0.40
C GLN A 56 2.77 -6.50 1.77
N LEU A 57 2.57 -5.22 2.11
CA LEU A 57 2.96 -4.70 3.42
C LEU A 57 2.26 -5.44 4.55
N LYS A 58 0.95 -5.63 4.43
CA LYS A 58 0.17 -6.36 5.43
C LYS A 58 0.65 -7.81 5.56
N THR A 59 0.99 -8.45 4.46
CA THR A 59 1.49 -9.82 4.45
C THR A 59 2.79 -9.93 5.24
N VAL A 60 3.75 -9.05 4.97
CA VAL A 60 5.04 -9.07 5.68
C VAL A 60 4.86 -8.74 7.16
N MET A 61 4.02 -7.75 7.50
CA MET A 61 3.73 -7.40 8.88
C MET A 61 3.11 -8.58 9.63
N ASN A 62 2.20 -9.29 8.97
CA ASN A 62 1.57 -10.47 9.55
C ASN A 62 2.56 -11.61 9.75
N GLU A 63 3.42 -11.86 8.78
CA GLU A 63 4.48 -12.86 8.89
C GLU A 63 5.36 -12.61 10.10
N GLU A 64 5.78 -11.37 10.30
CA GLU A 64 6.63 -11.00 11.43
C GLU A 64 5.90 -11.10 12.76
N ALA A 65 4.62 -10.76 12.80
CA ALA A 65 3.82 -10.89 14.01
C ALA A 65 3.64 -12.36 14.43
N LEU A 66 3.70 -13.29 13.47
CA LEU A 66 3.54 -14.72 13.72
C LEU A 66 4.86 -15.43 14.06
N LYS A 67 5.99 -14.77 13.86
CA LYS A 67 7.29 -15.35 14.21
C LYS A 67 7.43 -15.43 15.73
N PRO A 68 7.92 -16.57 16.24
CA PRO A 68 8.14 -16.71 17.67
C PRO A 68 9.31 -15.86 18.16
#